data_75a9829d068b62da0dad2b0f6146c8a7
#
_entry.id   75a9829d068b62da0dad2b0f6146c8a7
#
_cell.length_a   1.000
_cell.length_b   1.000
_cell.length_c   1.000
_cell.angle_alpha   90.00
_cell.angle_beta   90.00
_cell.angle_gamma   90.00
#
_symmetry.space_group_name_H-M   'P 1'
#
loop_
_entity.id
_entity.type
_entity.pdbx_description
1 polymer ?
#
loop_
_entity_poly.entity_id
_entity_poly.type
_entity_poly.pdbx_seq_one_letter_code
_entity_poly.pdbx_strand_id
1 'polypeptide(L)'
;MELETKGAVIFMKKKIIVLLTIAILSLCNTSVFAEESGYIWTQGESGLWYYVDTEGNCKTGWQYINNHWYYMDTNGAMTMGWQYINGYWYYMDANGAMTTDWQYINGQWYYMDVNGIMTTGWQYIGGQWYYIAPSGIMVTGWQYISGQWYYIASSGVMTTGWQYINGSWYLMNGNGVMTTGWQYISNFWYYMNGNGVMQTGWQSINGTWYYFNASGDWVDFSSMNSYAQGYSSSTKYLIMVDRKACVVGIYYGSRGNWTQQYAWPCAPGKASTPTVGGEFNVGGKGYYFDSGNSRCYYYTQFKGNYLFHSVLYNKNGTLQDGRVGIPLSHGCVRLEIGNAKWIYDNIPGGTHVVVY
;
A
#
# COMPACT_ATOMS: atom_id res chain seq x y z
N MET A 1 -8.38 11.42 82.62
CA MET A 1 -8.16 9.96 82.61
C MET A 1 -8.71 9.29 81.34
N GLU A 2 -9.27 10.05 80.36
CA GLU A 2 -9.88 9.50 79.10
C GLU A 2 -9.03 9.69 77.85
N LEU A 3 -7.97 10.49 77.95
CA LEU A 3 -7.08 10.78 76.78
C LEU A 3 -5.88 9.81 76.69
N GLU A 4 -5.48 9.16 77.78
CA GLU A 4 -4.37 8.16 77.74
C GLU A 4 -4.82 6.78 77.23
N THR A 5 -6.09 6.43 77.30
CA THR A 5 -6.62 5.13 76.85
C THR A 5 -6.80 5.06 75.33
N LYS A 6 -7.04 6.21 74.63
CA LYS A 6 -7.18 6.22 73.18
C LYS A 6 -5.84 6.07 72.45
N GLY A 7 -4.78 6.62 73.00
CA GLY A 7 -3.42 6.48 72.44
C GLY A 7 -2.90 5.03 72.53
N ALA A 8 -3.13 4.36 73.64
CA ALA A 8 -2.69 2.98 73.86
C ALA A 8 -3.42 1.97 72.95
N VAL A 9 -4.72 2.19 72.69
CA VAL A 9 -5.53 1.31 71.81
C VAL A 9 -5.12 1.47 70.35
N ILE A 10 -4.77 2.66 69.91
CA ILE A 10 -4.27 2.91 68.56
C ILE A 10 -2.87 2.31 68.38
N PHE A 11 -2.02 2.40 69.36
CA PHE A 11 -0.67 1.81 69.33
C PHE A 11 -0.71 0.27 69.37
N MET A 12 -1.62 -0.32 70.14
CA MET A 12 -1.84 -1.78 70.16
C MET A 12 -2.41 -2.27 68.83
N LYS A 13 -3.36 -1.56 68.20
CA LYS A 13 -3.90 -1.95 66.88
C LYS A 13 -2.84 -1.91 65.80
N LYS A 14 -1.95 -0.93 65.76
CA LYS A 14 -0.81 -0.86 64.83
C LYS A 14 0.21 -1.97 65.08
N LYS A 15 0.54 -2.32 66.32
CA LYS A 15 1.45 -3.43 66.62
C LYS A 15 0.85 -4.81 66.34
N ILE A 16 -0.45 -4.99 66.46
CA ILE A 16 -1.11 -6.24 66.14
C ILE A 16 -1.15 -6.47 64.62
N ILE A 17 -1.32 -5.42 63.82
CA ILE A 17 -1.25 -5.48 62.33
C ILE A 17 0.16 -5.85 61.88
N VAL A 18 1.20 -5.26 62.42
CA VAL A 18 2.62 -5.58 62.08
C VAL A 18 3.00 -7.00 62.52
N LEU A 19 2.51 -7.48 63.69
CA LEU A 19 2.75 -8.85 64.18
C LEU A 19 1.95 -9.90 63.37
N LEU A 20 0.75 -9.58 62.88
CA LEU A 20 0.00 -10.44 61.98
C LEU A 20 0.63 -10.54 60.57
N THR A 21 1.17 -9.45 60.01
CA THR A 21 1.90 -9.47 58.74
C THR A 21 3.20 -10.29 58.82
N ILE A 22 3.94 -10.23 59.93
CA ILE A 22 5.15 -11.04 60.11
C ILE A 22 4.80 -12.53 60.37
N ALA A 23 3.67 -12.86 61.00
CA ALA A 23 3.23 -14.24 61.20
C ALA A 23 2.71 -14.91 59.91
N ILE A 24 2.13 -14.14 58.96
CA ILE A 24 1.68 -14.63 57.66
C ILE A 24 2.85 -14.92 56.74
N LEU A 25 3.97 -14.16 56.84
CA LEU A 25 5.20 -14.39 56.08
C LEU A 25 5.88 -15.74 56.43
N SER A 26 5.52 -16.42 57.52
CA SER A 26 6.13 -17.71 57.89
C SER A 26 5.40 -18.92 57.30
N LEU A 27 4.25 -18.74 56.62
CA LEU A 27 3.41 -19.83 56.06
C LEU A 27 3.25 -19.81 54.54
N CYS A 28 3.74 -18.77 53.84
CA CYS A 28 3.77 -18.74 52.37
C CYS A 28 5.22 -18.77 51.91
N ASN A 29 5.59 -19.77 51.10
CA ASN A 29 6.85 -19.84 50.34
C ASN A 29 6.85 -18.80 49.21
N THR A 30 6.76 -17.51 49.53
CA THR A 30 6.96 -16.43 48.57
C THR A 30 8.36 -15.90 48.78
N SER A 31 9.17 -15.93 47.72
CA SER A 31 10.49 -15.32 47.69
C SER A 31 10.37 -13.83 47.98
N VAL A 32 10.78 -13.42 49.16
CA VAL A 32 10.91 -12.01 49.57
C VAL A 32 12.23 -11.51 49.00
N PHE A 33 12.18 -10.65 48.00
CA PHE A 33 13.37 -9.90 47.53
C PHE A 33 13.51 -8.65 48.42
N ALA A 34 14.48 -8.68 49.33
CA ALA A 34 14.82 -7.54 50.16
C ALA A 34 15.73 -6.59 49.32
N GLU A 35 15.35 -5.34 49.20
CA GLU A 35 16.18 -4.26 48.62
C GLU A 35 16.93 -3.48 49.67
N GLU A 36 18.05 -2.82 49.24
CA GLU A 36 18.88 -1.93 50.09
C GLU A 36 18.12 -0.73 50.69
N SER A 37 16.84 -0.49 50.29
CA SER A 37 16.02 0.65 50.71
C SER A 37 15.20 0.44 51.98
N GLY A 38 15.17 -0.76 52.53
CA GLY A 38 14.29 -1.08 53.65
C GLY A 38 12.80 -1.23 53.34
N TYR A 39 12.45 -1.34 52.02
CA TYR A 39 11.10 -1.61 51.53
C TYR A 39 11.03 -3.02 50.99
N ILE A 40 9.85 -3.65 51.12
CA ILE A 40 9.59 -4.99 50.61
C ILE A 40 8.24 -5.04 49.85
N TRP A 41 8.15 -5.94 48.86
CA TRP A 41 6.90 -6.30 48.23
C TRP A 41 6.09 -7.21 49.15
N THR A 42 4.82 -6.86 49.36
CA THR A 42 3.88 -7.66 50.21
C THR A 42 2.56 -7.82 49.47
N GLN A 43 2.04 -9.04 49.49
CA GLN A 43 0.69 -9.32 48.95
C GLN A 43 -0.32 -9.27 50.07
N GLY A 44 -1.38 -8.47 49.91
CA GLY A 44 -2.49 -8.41 50.87
C GLY A 44 -3.48 -9.57 50.72
N GLU A 45 -4.42 -9.69 51.63
CA GLU A 45 -5.48 -10.73 51.63
C GLU A 45 -6.37 -10.69 50.34
N SER A 46 -6.50 -9.53 49.72
CA SER A 46 -7.21 -9.34 48.44
C SER A 46 -6.42 -9.82 47.21
N GLY A 47 -5.18 -10.30 47.40
CA GLY A 47 -4.28 -10.68 46.31
C GLY A 47 -3.57 -9.50 45.66
N LEU A 48 -3.80 -8.25 46.09
CA LEU A 48 -3.12 -7.06 45.59
C LEU A 48 -1.72 -6.96 46.16
N TRP A 49 -0.78 -6.41 45.34
CA TRP A 49 0.60 -6.15 45.75
C TRP A 49 0.78 -4.75 46.28
N TYR A 50 1.61 -4.61 47.31
CA TYR A 50 1.99 -3.35 47.97
C TYR A 50 3.50 -3.30 48.14
N TYR A 51 4.06 -2.09 48.08
CA TYR A 51 5.47 -1.83 48.39
C TYR A 51 5.55 -1.07 49.73
N VAL A 52 6.01 -1.74 50.80
CA VAL A 52 5.88 -1.27 52.16
C VAL A 52 7.23 -1.14 52.84
N ASP A 53 7.35 -0.15 53.75
CA ASP A 53 8.52 0.01 54.62
C ASP A 53 8.50 -0.98 55.78
N THR A 54 9.55 -0.94 56.62
CA THR A 54 9.67 -1.81 57.79
C THR A 54 8.61 -1.52 58.89
N GLU A 55 7.92 -0.37 58.79
CA GLU A 55 6.82 0.01 59.70
C GLU A 55 5.48 -0.35 59.13
N GLY A 56 5.42 -0.92 57.91
CA GLY A 56 4.17 -1.33 57.24
C GLY A 56 3.46 -0.20 56.49
N ASN A 57 4.09 0.97 56.27
CA ASN A 57 3.52 2.06 55.49
C ASN A 57 3.64 1.77 54.01
N CYS A 58 2.53 1.84 53.30
CA CYS A 58 2.51 1.63 51.84
C CYS A 58 3.02 2.84 51.08
N LYS A 59 3.83 2.63 50.07
CA LYS A 59 4.14 3.64 49.06
C LYS A 59 2.90 3.89 48.18
N THR A 60 2.79 5.14 47.68
CA THR A 60 1.76 5.57 46.73
C THR A 60 2.40 6.30 45.56
N GLY A 61 1.70 6.41 44.45
CA GLY A 61 2.17 7.04 43.23
C GLY A 61 3.30 6.27 42.54
N TRP A 62 4.09 6.96 41.75
CA TRP A 62 5.17 6.35 40.96
C TRP A 62 6.34 5.89 41.86
N GLN A 63 6.74 4.63 41.62
CA GLN A 63 7.90 4.01 42.32
C GLN A 63 8.84 3.40 41.28
N TYR A 64 10.14 3.68 41.38
CA TYR A 64 11.17 3.06 40.55
C TYR A 64 11.88 1.98 41.36
N ILE A 65 11.65 0.71 40.99
CA ILE A 65 12.08 -0.44 41.76
C ILE A 65 12.72 -1.45 40.81
N ASN A 66 13.97 -1.86 41.07
CA ASN A 66 14.69 -2.85 40.27
C ASN A 66 14.66 -2.51 38.75
N ASN A 67 14.96 -1.27 38.40
CA ASN A 67 14.99 -0.76 37.01
C ASN A 67 13.64 -0.73 36.30
N HIS A 68 12.51 -0.84 37.03
CA HIS A 68 11.17 -0.74 36.47
C HIS A 68 10.36 0.32 37.21
N TRP A 69 9.49 1.02 36.48
CA TRP A 69 8.50 1.90 37.06
C TRP A 69 7.23 1.14 37.38
N TYR A 70 6.67 1.40 38.59
CA TYR A 70 5.38 0.90 39.07
C TYR A 70 4.53 2.08 39.50
N TYR A 71 3.21 1.94 39.43
CA TYR A 71 2.30 2.92 39.98
C TYR A 71 1.44 2.30 41.05
N MET A 72 1.50 2.87 42.25
CA MET A 72 0.67 2.50 43.39
C MET A 72 -0.50 3.47 43.47
N ASP A 73 -1.72 2.94 43.62
CA ASP A 73 -2.91 3.77 43.77
C ASP A 73 -2.89 4.55 45.11
N THR A 74 -3.95 5.32 45.38
CA THR A 74 -4.08 6.11 46.60
C THR A 74 -4.16 5.26 47.88
N ASN A 75 -4.46 3.97 47.76
CA ASN A 75 -4.46 3.01 48.87
C ASN A 75 -3.12 2.24 48.96
N GLY A 76 -2.16 2.54 48.09
CA GLY A 76 -0.87 1.87 48.01
C GLY A 76 -0.88 0.57 47.25
N ALA A 77 -1.99 0.17 46.63
CA ALA A 77 -2.05 -1.04 45.82
C ALA A 77 -1.38 -0.82 44.44
N MET A 78 -0.53 -1.79 44.04
CA MET A 78 0.11 -1.80 42.74
C MET A 78 -0.97 -1.94 41.64
N THR A 79 -0.91 -1.06 40.64
CA THR A 79 -1.85 -1.07 39.53
C THR A 79 -1.33 -1.92 38.35
N MET A 80 -2.28 -2.46 37.57
CA MET A 80 -2.01 -3.22 36.34
C MET A 80 -2.93 -2.74 35.22
N GLY A 81 -2.57 -3.05 33.96
CA GLY A 81 -3.33 -2.65 32.79
C GLY A 81 -3.28 -1.14 32.56
N TRP A 82 -4.32 -0.62 31.90
CA TRP A 82 -4.41 0.79 31.55
C TRP A 82 -4.61 1.69 32.75
N GLN A 83 -3.77 2.73 32.87
CA GLN A 83 -3.82 3.74 33.93
C GLN A 83 -3.82 5.14 33.32
N TYR A 84 -4.78 5.98 33.73
CA TYR A 84 -4.83 7.40 33.38
C TYR A 84 -4.31 8.25 34.52
N ILE A 85 -3.09 8.76 34.37
CA ILE A 85 -2.36 9.44 35.45
C ILE A 85 -1.94 10.83 34.98
N ASN A 86 -2.36 11.89 35.67
CA ASN A 86 -1.99 13.27 35.37
C ASN A 86 -2.22 13.69 33.91
N GLY A 87 -3.30 13.21 33.28
CA GLY A 87 -3.65 13.59 31.90
C GLY A 87 -3.07 12.68 30.82
N TYR A 88 -2.34 11.63 31.18
CA TYR A 88 -1.70 10.71 30.25
C TYR A 88 -2.09 9.25 30.50
N TRP A 89 -2.15 8.47 29.43
CA TRP A 89 -2.37 7.03 29.51
C TRP A 89 -1.04 6.28 29.57
N TYR A 90 -0.97 5.32 30.48
CA TYR A 90 0.11 4.35 30.68
C TYR A 90 -0.43 2.92 30.66
N TYR A 91 0.41 1.97 30.33
CA TYR A 91 0.06 0.57 30.45
C TYR A 91 1.05 -0.16 31.36
N MET A 92 0.51 -0.76 32.42
CA MET A 92 1.26 -1.61 33.33
C MET A 92 1.07 -3.07 32.92
N ASP A 93 2.15 -3.81 32.80
CA ASP A 93 2.09 -5.24 32.44
C ASP A 93 1.43 -6.09 33.56
N ALA A 94 1.38 -7.41 33.34
CA ALA A 94 0.82 -8.33 34.33
C ALA A 94 1.62 -8.40 35.64
N ASN A 95 2.84 -7.92 35.69
CA ASN A 95 3.68 -7.80 36.87
C ASN A 95 3.61 -6.39 37.50
N GLY A 96 2.78 -5.50 36.94
CA GLY A 96 2.64 -4.11 37.37
C GLY A 96 3.73 -3.17 36.87
N ALA A 97 4.67 -3.64 36.05
CA ALA A 97 5.71 -2.81 35.48
C ALA A 97 5.18 -1.95 34.33
N MET A 98 5.53 -0.65 34.36
CA MET A 98 5.21 0.28 33.26
C MET A 98 5.89 -0.18 31.98
N THR A 99 5.13 -0.24 30.89
CA THR A 99 5.63 -0.63 29.58
C THR A 99 6.06 0.57 28.74
N THR A 100 7.02 0.36 27.86
CA THR A 100 7.48 1.30 26.84
C THR A 100 7.52 0.60 25.49
N ASP A 101 7.64 1.39 24.38
CA ASP A 101 7.71 0.83 23.03
C ASP A 101 6.37 0.18 22.59
N TRP A 102 6.41 -0.66 21.57
CA TRP A 102 5.23 -1.30 21.00
C TRP A 102 4.59 -2.31 21.96
N GLN A 103 3.29 -2.15 22.19
CA GLN A 103 2.49 -3.05 23.02
C GLN A 103 1.31 -3.61 22.25
N TYR A 104 1.17 -4.93 22.23
CA TYR A 104 0.02 -5.62 21.63
C TYR A 104 -0.98 -5.99 22.71
N ILE A 105 -2.07 -5.23 22.82
CA ILE A 105 -3.03 -5.33 23.91
C ILE A 105 -4.42 -5.60 23.33
N ASN A 106 -5.06 -6.70 23.73
CA ASN A 106 -6.41 -7.08 23.29
C ASN A 106 -6.59 -7.06 21.75
N GLY A 107 -5.57 -7.53 21.00
CA GLY A 107 -5.65 -7.61 19.54
C GLY A 107 -5.30 -6.31 18.81
N GLN A 108 -4.84 -5.27 19.51
CA GLN A 108 -4.50 -3.97 18.94
C GLN A 108 -3.07 -3.56 19.32
N TRP A 109 -2.40 -2.83 18.41
CA TRP A 109 -1.08 -2.27 18.66
C TRP A 109 -1.18 -0.83 19.19
N TYR A 110 -0.39 -0.55 20.25
CA TYR A 110 -0.20 0.76 20.87
C TYR A 110 1.29 1.06 20.92
N TYR A 111 1.64 2.33 20.97
CA TYR A 111 3.03 2.74 21.18
C TYR A 111 3.15 3.63 22.40
N MET A 112 3.98 3.20 23.36
CA MET A 112 4.35 3.96 24.55
C MET A 112 5.71 4.60 24.33
N ASP A 113 5.83 5.90 24.60
CA ASP A 113 7.12 6.60 24.51
C ASP A 113 8.10 6.11 25.59
N VAL A 114 9.30 6.69 25.59
CA VAL A 114 10.35 6.34 26.57
C VAL A 114 9.96 6.64 28.02
N ASN A 115 8.94 7.47 28.24
CA ASN A 115 8.38 7.79 29.56
C ASN A 115 7.16 6.91 29.88
N GLY A 116 6.82 5.94 29.05
CA GLY A 116 5.64 5.08 29.16
C GLY A 116 4.33 5.73 28.77
N ILE A 117 4.35 6.93 28.19
CA ILE A 117 3.13 7.64 27.78
C ILE A 117 2.62 7.09 26.44
N MET A 118 1.35 6.71 26.40
CA MET A 118 0.68 6.32 25.16
C MET A 118 0.68 7.48 24.16
N THR A 119 1.23 7.23 22.96
CA THR A 119 1.31 8.24 21.90
C THR A 119 0.07 8.25 21.02
N THR A 120 -0.14 9.36 20.32
CA THR A 120 -1.18 9.51 19.28
C THR A 120 -0.66 10.35 18.12
N GLY A 121 -1.35 10.31 16.97
CA GLY A 121 -0.95 11.03 15.76
C GLY A 121 0.22 10.36 15.03
N TRP A 122 0.93 11.15 14.23
CA TRP A 122 2.08 10.68 13.48
C TRP A 122 3.30 10.44 14.40
N GLN A 123 3.88 9.24 14.31
CA GLN A 123 5.06 8.81 15.06
C GLN A 123 6.14 8.32 14.11
N TYR A 124 7.38 8.81 14.29
CA TYR A 124 8.54 8.34 13.55
C TYR A 124 9.36 7.40 14.43
N ILE A 125 9.24 6.10 14.15
CA ILE A 125 9.79 5.04 15.02
C ILE A 125 10.66 4.12 14.17
N GLY A 126 11.90 3.91 14.59
CA GLY A 126 12.81 3.01 13.88
C GLY A 126 13.07 3.39 12.41
N GLY A 127 13.03 4.67 12.06
CA GLY A 127 13.24 5.14 10.69
C GLY A 127 11.98 5.10 9.81
N GLN A 128 10.80 4.82 10.37
CA GLN A 128 9.55 4.68 9.63
C GLN A 128 8.40 5.48 10.27
N TRP A 129 7.45 5.93 9.44
CA TRP A 129 6.29 6.66 9.90
C TRP A 129 5.11 5.73 10.17
N TYR A 130 4.47 5.93 11.31
CA TYR A 130 3.25 5.26 11.77
C TYR A 130 2.20 6.31 12.11
N TYR A 131 0.93 5.96 12.01
CA TYR A 131 -0.13 6.79 12.53
C TYR A 131 -0.90 6.06 13.62
N ILE A 132 -0.95 6.69 14.79
CA ILE A 132 -1.66 6.20 15.97
C ILE A 132 -2.94 7.03 16.09
N ALA A 133 -4.09 6.38 16.04
CA ALA A 133 -5.37 7.06 16.17
C ALA A 133 -5.50 7.78 17.53
N PRO A 134 -6.44 8.74 17.68
CA PRO A 134 -6.69 9.39 18.99
C PRO A 134 -7.03 8.40 20.11
N SER A 135 -7.50 7.20 19.78
CA SER A 135 -7.73 6.09 20.72
C SER A 135 -6.45 5.40 21.20
N GLY A 136 -5.28 5.76 20.68
CA GLY A 136 -4.01 5.10 20.91
C GLY A 136 -3.74 3.89 20.03
N ILE A 137 -4.69 3.48 19.18
CA ILE A 137 -4.56 2.28 18.32
C ILE A 137 -3.78 2.63 17.05
N MET A 138 -2.78 1.83 16.70
CA MET A 138 -2.10 1.89 15.41
C MET A 138 -3.08 1.52 14.28
N VAL A 139 -3.18 2.38 13.27
CA VAL A 139 -4.08 2.14 12.13
C VAL A 139 -3.36 1.46 10.97
N THR A 140 -4.14 0.82 10.09
CA THR A 140 -3.69 0.22 8.82
C THR A 140 -4.68 0.52 7.71
N GLY A 141 -4.29 0.29 6.45
CA GLY A 141 -5.14 0.53 5.28
C GLY A 141 -5.28 2.01 4.94
N TRP A 142 -6.35 2.35 4.25
CA TRP A 142 -6.64 3.73 3.86
C TRP A 142 -7.04 4.59 5.05
N GLN A 143 -6.38 5.74 5.19
CA GLN A 143 -6.63 6.72 6.26
C GLN A 143 -6.79 8.13 5.67
N TYR A 144 -7.85 8.81 6.09
CA TYR A 144 -8.06 10.23 5.76
C TYR A 144 -7.67 11.09 6.95
N ILE A 145 -6.51 11.76 6.86
CA ILE A 145 -5.90 12.47 7.98
C ILE A 145 -5.66 13.93 7.55
N SER A 146 -6.21 14.87 8.29
CA SER A 146 -6.03 16.31 8.05
C SER A 146 -6.32 16.73 6.60
N GLY A 147 -7.38 16.17 5.98
CA GLY A 147 -7.80 16.53 4.63
C GLY A 147 -7.05 15.78 3.50
N GLN A 148 -6.19 14.81 3.82
CA GLN A 148 -5.39 14.07 2.85
C GLN A 148 -5.53 12.56 3.05
N TRP A 149 -5.44 11.80 1.95
CA TRP A 149 -5.46 10.35 1.96
C TRP A 149 -4.05 9.77 2.07
N TYR A 150 -3.91 8.79 2.93
CA TYR A 150 -2.71 7.99 3.15
C TYR A 150 -3.05 6.51 3.06
N TYR A 151 -2.09 5.69 2.70
CA TYR A 151 -2.21 4.25 2.82
C TYR A 151 -1.14 3.73 3.78
N ILE A 152 -1.61 3.09 4.85
CA ILE A 152 -0.77 2.49 5.87
C ILE A 152 -0.73 0.98 5.62
N ALA A 153 0.44 0.43 5.43
CA ALA A 153 0.62 -1.00 5.19
C ALA A 153 0.08 -1.84 6.37
N SER A 154 -0.14 -3.13 6.17
CA SER A 154 -0.57 -4.04 7.24
C SER A 154 0.42 -4.12 8.41
N SER A 155 1.68 -3.75 8.19
CA SER A 155 2.71 -3.59 9.23
C SER A 155 2.56 -2.32 10.07
N GLY A 156 1.62 -1.41 9.74
CA GLY A 156 1.47 -0.10 10.35
C GLY A 156 2.34 0.99 9.73
N VAL A 157 3.22 0.66 8.78
CA VAL A 157 4.14 1.63 8.16
C VAL A 157 3.41 2.43 7.07
N MET A 158 3.57 3.76 7.10
CA MET A 158 3.12 4.66 6.03
C MET A 158 3.81 4.33 4.72
N THR A 159 3.05 4.18 3.64
CA THR A 159 3.60 3.87 2.32
C THR A 159 3.91 5.13 1.52
N THR A 160 4.92 5.04 0.64
CA THR A 160 5.28 6.06 -0.36
C THR A 160 5.47 5.39 -1.73
N GLY A 161 5.49 6.19 -2.81
CA GLY A 161 5.67 5.65 -4.16
C GLY A 161 4.45 4.90 -4.67
N TRP A 162 4.67 4.04 -5.64
CA TRP A 162 3.63 3.23 -6.28
C TRP A 162 3.10 2.14 -5.36
N GLN A 163 1.78 2.05 -5.25
CA GLN A 163 1.07 1.05 -4.46
C GLN A 163 0.00 0.35 -5.30
N TYR A 164 0.02 -0.99 -5.33
CA TYR A 164 -1.03 -1.78 -5.97
C TYR A 164 -2.00 -2.29 -4.90
N ILE A 165 -3.21 -1.71 -4.87
CA ILE A 165 -4.17 -1.95 -3.80
C ILE A 165 -5.52 -2.35 -4.42
N ASN A 166 -6.03 -3.51 -4.05
CA ASN A 166 -7.33 -4.03 -4.51
C ASN A 166 -7.52 -3.95 -6.04
N GLY A 167 -6.48 -4.33 -6.82
CA GLY A 167 -6.57 -4.36 -8.28
C GLY A 167 -6.30 -3.03 -8.98
N SER A 168 -5.95 -1.96 -8.27
CA SER A 168 -5.68 -0.63 -8.81
C SER A 168 -4.32 -0.09 -8.37
N TRP A 169 -3.67 0.67 -9.25
CA TRP A 169 -2.44 1.37 -8.92
C TRP A 169 -2.73 2.77 -8.38
N TYR A 170 -2.01 3.14 -7.33
CA TYR A 170 -2.01 4.44 -6.69
C TYR A 170 -0.58 4.95 -6.56
N LEU A 171 -0.41 6.26 -6.48
CA LEU A 171 0.88 6.87 -6.23
C LEU A 171 0.81 7.71 -4.95
N MET A 172 1.64 7.37 -3.96
CA MET A 172 1.86 8.17 -2.76
C MET A 172 3.10 9.04 -2.97
N ASN A 173 3.02 10.33 -2.69
CA ASN A 173 4.18 11.20 -2.76
C ASN A 173 5.21 10.89 -1.64
N GLY A 174 6.33 11.61 -1.60
CA GLY A 174 7.37 11.39 -0.58
C GLY A 174 6.92 11.62 0.87
N ASN A 175 5.81 12.31 1.08
CA ASN A 175 5.19 12.52 2.40
C ASN A 175 4.06 11.51 2.68
N GLY A 176 3.89 10.48 1.85
CA GLY A 176 2.85 9.46 1.99
C GLY A 176 1.46 9.88 1.53
N VAL A 177 1.28 11.10 1.03
CA VAL A 177 -0.02 11.58 0.56
C VAL A 177 -0.36 11.00 -0.81
N MET A 178 -1.57 10.45 -0.96
CA MET A 178 -2.10 9.99 -2.23
C MET A 178 -2.19 11.14 -3.24
N THR A 179 -1.64 10.92 -4.44
CA THR A 179 -1.66 11.91 -5.52
C THR A 179 -2.89 11.76 -6.42
N THR A 180 -3.30 12.87 -7.03
CA THR A 180 -4.33 12.93 -8.08
C THR A 180 -3.84 13.80 -9.24
N GLY A 181 -4.52 13.72 -10.40
CA GLY A 181 -4.16 14.48 -11.59
C GLY A 181 -2.89 13.98 -12.27
N TRP A 182 -2.26 14.84 -13.03
CA TRP A 182 -1.05 14.53 -13.80
C TRP A 182 0.17 14.37 -12.90
N GLN A 183 0.95 13.30 -13.13
CA GLN A 183 2.18 12.97 -12.41
C GLN A 183 3.30 12.67 -13.39
N TYR A 184 4.47 13.29 -13.22
CA TYR A 184 5.66 13.04 -14.06
C TYR A 184 6.69 12.25 -13.25
N ILE A 185 6.84 10.96 -13.58
CA ILE A 185 7.69 10.01 -12.83
C ILE A 185 8.60 9.28 -13.80
N SER A 186 9.90 9.28 -13.53
CA SER A 186 10.90 8.54 -14.32
C SER A 186 10.80 8.81 -15.83
N ASN A 187 10.57 10.06 -16.24
CA ASN A 187 10.42 10.53 -17.61
C ASN A 187 9.12 10.13 -18.32
N PHE A 188 8.11 9.68 -17.58
CA PHE A 188 6.79 9.36 -18.11
C PHE A 188 5.70 10.15 -17.39
N TRP A 189 4.67 10.52 -18.15
CA TRP A 189 3.47 11.13 -17.60
C TRP A 189 2.40 10.07 -17.30
N TYR A 190 1.83 10.15 -16.10
CA TYR A 190 0.70 9.35 -15.61
C TYR A 190 -0.46 10.26 -15.25
N TYR A 191 -1.66 9.73 -15.23
CA TYR A 191 -2.82 10.45 -14.73
C TYR A 191 -3.54 9.63 -13.66
N MET A 192 -3.69 10.23 -12.48
CA MET A 192 -4.47 9.71 -11.37
C MET A 192 -5.83 10.37 -11.38
N ASN A 193 -6.91 9.60 -11.42
CA ASN A 193 -8.25 10.21 -11.32
C ASN A 193 -8.50 10.84 -9.95
N GLY A 194 -9.69 11.42 -9.73
CA GLY A 194 -10.06 12.07 -8.47
C GLY A 194 -10.03 11.14 -7.24
N ASN A 195 -10.09 9.82 -7.45
CA ASN A 195 -9.97 8.81 -6.40
C ASN A 195 -8.53 8.28 -6.25
N GLY A 196 -7.54 8.90 -6.92
CA GLY A 196 -6.14 8.50 -6.87
C GLY A 196 -5.79 7.28 -7.73
N VAL A 197 -6.73 6.69 -8.47
CA VAL A 197 -6.49 5.51 -9.31
C VAL A 197 -5.78 5.90 -10.60
N MET A 198 -4.64 5.24 -10.89
CA MET A 198 -3.92 5.39 -12.15
C MET A 198 -4.81 5.01 -13.34
N GLN A 199 -4.85 5.86 -14.35
CA GLN A 199 -5.66 5.64 -15.54
C GLN A 199 -4.87 4.93 -16.63
N THR A 200 -5.58 4.11 -17.42
CA THR A 200 -5.09 3.43 -18.63
C THR A 200 -6.13 3.55 -19.73
N GLY A 201 -5.72 3.30 -20.99
CA GLY A 201 -6.62 3.44 -22.15
C GLY A 201 -6.93 4.91 -22.46
N TRP A 202 -8.01 5.12 -23.21
CA TRP A 202 -8.47 6.44 -23.57
C TRP A 202 -9.19 7.14 -22.42
N GLN A 203 -8.74 8.35 -22.06
CA GLN A 203 -9.31 9.18 -21.01
C GLN A 203 -9.61 10.58 -21.54
N SER A 204 -10.81 11.09 -21.28
CA SER A 204 -11.16 12.49 -21.54
C SER A 204 -10.86 13.33 -20.29
N ILE A 205 -9.85 14.18 -20.38
CA ILE A 205 -9.41 15.05 -19.29
C ILE A 205 -9.63 16.50 -19.72
N ASN A 206 -10.49 17.21 -19.04
CA ASN A 206 -10.88 18.60 -19.38
C ASN A 206 -11.29 18.78 -20.86
N GLY A 207 -12.02 17.80 -21.41
CA GLY A 207 -12.50 17.82 -22.80
C GLY A 207 -11.48 17.41 -23.85
N THR A 208 -10.24 17.10 -23.46
CA THR A 208 -9.18 16.59 -24.35
C THR A 208 -8.98 15.11 -24.13
N TRP A 209 -8.89 14.33 -25.22
CA TRP A 209 -8.64 12.91 -25.17
C TRP A 209 -7.14 12.61 -25.10
N TYR A 210 -6.78 11.78 -24.12
CA TYR A 210 -5.42 11.25 -23.90
C TYR A 210 -5.46 9.73 -23.91
N TYR A 211 -4.42 9.11 -24.41
CA TYR A 211 -4.25 7.68 -24.36
C TYR A 211 -3.11 7.30 -23.42
N PHE A 212 -3.40 6.43 -22.46
CA PHE A 212 -2.42 5.84 -21.56
C PHE A 212 -2.27 4.35 -21.89
N ASN A 213 -1.03 3.87 -22.05
CA ASN A 213 -0.79 2.46 -22.30
C ASN A 213 -1.17 1.60 -21.07
N ALA A 214 -0.99 0.28 -21.16
CA ALA A 214 -1.34 -0.63 -20.06
C ALA A 214 -0.48 -0.45 -18.79
N SER A 215 0.68 0.19 -18.91
CA SER A 215 1.54 0.56 -17.78
C SER A 215 1.16 1.93 -17.17
N GLY A 216 0.18 2.62 -17.75
CA GLY A 216 -0.29 3.94 -17.33
C GLY A 216 0.48 5.11 -17.94
N ASP A 217 1.48 4.87 -18.83
CA ASP A 217 2.25 5.95 -19.46
C ASP A 217 1.39 6.67 -20.50
N TRP A 218 1.37 7.99 -20.45
CA TRP A 218 0.77 8.79 -21.51
C TRP A 218 1.55 8.61 -22.82
N VAL A 219 0.83 8.28 -23.88
CA VAL A 219 1.37 8.15 -25.23
C VAL A 219 1.11 9.45 -26.00
N ASP A 220 2.17 10.18 -26.28
CA ASP A 220 2.12 11.35 -27.15
C ASP A 220 2.22 10.93 -28.62
N PHE A 221 1.12 11.05 -29.36
CA PHE A 221 1.08 10.73 -30.79
C PHE A 221 1.69 11.82 -31.70
N SER A 222 2.11 12.97 -31.19
CA SER A 222 2.67 14.06 -32.00
C SER A 222 3.91 13.60 -32.75
N SER A 223 4.76 12.82 -32.14
CA SER A 223 5.95 12.24 -32.80
C SER A 223 5.57 11.26 -33.91
N MET A 224 4.59 10.36 -33.69
CA MET A 224 4.08 9.44 -34.72
C MET A 224 3.46 10.22 -35.88
N ASN A 225 2.65 11.25 -35.58
CA ASN A 225 2.02 12.09 -36.56
C ASN A 225 3.06 12.84 -37.43
N SER A 226 4.09 13.41 -36.82
CA SER A 226 5.19 14.04 -37.49
C SER A 226 5.99 13.05 -38.36
N TYR A 227 6.26 11.86 -37.80
CA TYR A 227 7.03 10.81 -38.48
C TYR A 227 6.31 10.28 -39.71
N ALA A 228 4.97 10.12 -39.62
CA ALA A 228 4.13 9.69 -40.75
C ALA A 228 4.28 10.59 -41.99
N GLN A 229 4.47 11.91 -41.84
CA GLN A 229 4.58 12.85 -42.95
C GLN A 229 5.75 12.55 -43.87
N GLY A 230 6.78 11.86 -43.40
CA GLY A 230 7.96 11.49 -44.20
C GLY A 230 7.73 10.37 -45.22
N TYR A 231 6.69 9.56 -45.01
CA TYR A 231 6.45 8.32 -45.77
C TYR A 231 5.47 8.50 -46.92
N SER A 232 5.63 7.65 -47.95
CA SER A 232 4.66 7.52 -49.05
C SER A 232 3.95 6.18 -48.97
N SER A 233 2.75 6.09 -49.51
CA SER A 233 2.04 4.82 -49.70
C SER A 233 1.49 4.76 -51.13
N SER A 234 1.38 3.55 -51.68
CA SER A 234 0.74 3.34 -52.98
C SER A 234 -0.79 3.45 -52.91
N THR A 235 -1.34 3.54 -51.72
CA THR A 235 -2.77 3.71 -51.44
C THR A 235 -2.98 5.03 -50.66
N LYS A 236 -4.26 5.35 -50.40
CA LYS A 236 -4.61 6.50 -49.56
C LYS A 236 -4.48 6.22 -48.06
N TYR A 237 -3.91 5.08 -47.68
CA TYR A 237 -3.68 4.69 -46.29
C TYR A 237 -2.18 4.50 -46.04
N LEU A 238 -1.78 4.78 -44.78
CA LEU A 238 -0.48 4.45 -44.20
C LEU A 238 -0.71 3.86 -42.82
N ILE A 239 -0.02 2.78 -42.47
CA ILE A 239 -0.03 2.19 -41.14
C ILE A 239 1.30 2.45 -40.44
N MET A 240 1.25 3.01 -39.24
CA MET A 240 2.40 3.20 -38.34
C MET A 240 2.28 2.26 -37.17
N VAL A 241 3.36 1.55 -36.82
CA VAL A 241 3.41 0.68 -35.62
C VAL A 241 4.54 1.12 -34.73
N ASP A 242 4.18 1.69 -33.59
CA ASP A 242 5.14 1.99 -32.52
C ASP A 242 5.20 0.77 -31.57
N ARG A 243 6.32 0.02 -31.63
CA ARG A 243 6.52 -1.18 -30.80
C ARG A 243 6.72 -0.85 -29.34
N LYS A 244 7.31 0.31 -29.03
CA LYS A 244 7.60 0.76 -27.68
C LYS A 244 6.34 1.27 -26.99
N ALA A 245 5.57 2.11 -27.67
CA ALA A 245 4.30 2.60 -27.18
C ALA A 245 3.19 1.55 -27.25
N CYS A 246 3.40 0.43 -27.98
CA CYS A 246 2.39 -0.60 -28.24
C CYS A 246 1.13 -0.06 -28.92
N VAL A 247 1.31 0.74 -29.97
CA VAL A 247 0.23 1.42 -30.69
C VAL A 247 0.34 1.21 -32.19
N VAL A 248 -0.81 1.04 -32.84
CA VAL A 248 -0.99 1.10 -34.30
C VAL A 248 -1.72 2.38 -34.65
N GLY A 249 -1.10 3.25 -35.46
CA GLY A 249 -1.72 4.43 -36.06
C GLY A 249 -2.18 4.14 -37.49
N ILE A 250 -3.40 4.52 -37.83
CA ILE A 250 -3.97 4.46 -39.18
C ILE A 250 -4.09 5.89 -39.71
N TYR A 251 -3.51 6.14 -40.85
CA TYR A 251 -3.49 7.43 -41.50
C TYR A 251 -4.19 7.38 -42.87
N TYR A 252 -4.86 8.45 -43.22
CA TYR A 252 -5.47 8.67 -44.54
C TYR A 252 -4.94 9.94 -45.17
N GLY A 253 -4.56 9.90 -46.44
CA GLY A 253 -4.03 11.06 -47.16
C GLY A 253 -2.91 10.72 -48.14
N SER A 254 -1.81 11.47 -48.06
CA SER A 254 -0.61 11.29 -48.85
C SER A 254 0.62 11.87 -48.12
N ARG A 255 1.81 11.60 -48.59
CA ARG A 255 3.07 12.14 -48.03
C ARG A 255 2.97 13.65 -47.80
N GLY A 256 3.33 14.10 -46.62
CA GLY A 256 3.25 15.49 -46.17
C GLY A 256 1.87 15.98 -45.77
N ASN A 257 0.82 15.17 -45.98
CA ASN A 257 -0.58 15.50 -45.66
C ASN A 257 -1.34 14.29 -45.08
N TRP A 258 -0.67 13.48 -44.26
CA TRP A 258 -1.30 12.39 -43.58
C TRP A 258 -2.13 12.88 -42.37
N THR A 259 -3.41 12.47 -42.31
CA THR A 259 -4.28 12.71 -41.17
C THR A 259 -4.53 11.41 -40.43
N GLN A 260 -4.22 11.38 -39.16
CA GLN A 260 -4.49 10.21 -38.29
C GLN A 260 -6.00 9.99 -38.17
N GLN A 261 -6.46 8.82 -38.58
CA GLN A 261 -7.86 8.40 -38.48
C GLN A 261 -8.09 7.64 -37.18
N TYR A 262 -7.14 6.77 -36.85
CA TYR A 262 -7.21 5.94 -35.66
C TYR A 262 -5.81 5.80 -35.04
N ALA A 263 -5.83 5.59 -33.71
CA ALA A 263 -4.70 5.10 -32.94
C ALA A 263 -5.23 4.05 -31.97
N TRP A 264 -4.72 2.84 -32.08
CA TRP A 264 -5.22 1.71 -31.31
C TRP A 264 -4.11 1.04 -30.49
N PRO A 265 -4.38 0.66 -29.24
CA PRO A 265 -3.48 -0.20 -28.51
C PRO A 265 -3.29 -1.52 -29.27
N CYS A 266 -2.06 -2.01 -29.26
CA CYS A 266 -1.73 -3.30 -29.83
C CYS A 266 -0.82 -4.11 -28.90
N ALA A 267 -0.68 -5.40 -29.15
CA ALA A 267 0.35 -6.21 -28.52
C ALA A 267 1.35 -6.68 -29.57
N PRO A 268 2.47 -5.95 -29.73
CA PRO A 268 3.59 -6.37 -30.58
C PRO A 268 4.34 -7.54 -29.95
N GLY A 269 5.37 -8.01 -30.60
CA GLY A 269 6.24 -9.10 -30.14
C GLY A 269 6.95 -8.75 -28.85
N LYS A 270 7.03 -9.73 -27.93
CA LYS A 270 7.82 -9.65 -26.70
C LYS A 270 9.34 -9.55 -27.02
N ALA A 271 10.15 -9.17 -26.05
CA ALA A 271 11.59 -8.97 -26.24
C ALA A 271 12.33 -10.16 -26.85
N SER A 272 11.92 -11.40 -26.54
CA SER A 272 12.52 -12.64 -27.07
C SER A 272 12.06 -12.99 -28.51
N THR A 273 10.97 -12.38 -28.98
CA THR A 273 10.40 -12.60 -30.34
C THR A 273 9.79 -11.27 -30.82
N PRO A 274 10.64 -10.25 -31.09
CA PRO A 274 10.15 -8.91 -31.37
C PRO A 274 9.44 -8.86 -32.75
N THR A 275 8.47 -7.96 -32.87
CA THR A 275 7.94 -7.59 -34.18
C THR A 275 9.06 -7.00 -35.01
N VAL A 276 9.20 -7.44 -36.26
CA VAL A 276 10.23 -6.94 -37.18
C VAL A 276 10.06 -5.44 -37.40
N GLY A 277 11.15 -4.67 -37.27
CA GLY A 277 11.19 -3.24 -37.61
C GLY A 277 11.47 -3.02 -39.08
N GLY A 278 11.05 -1.90 -39.62
CA GLY A 278 11.30 -1.48 -40.98
C GLY A 278 10.04 -1.08 -41.76
N GLU A 279 10.17 -1.01 -43.06
CA GLU A 279 9.12 -0.59 -44.00
C GLU A 279 8.63 -1.78 -44.82
N PHE A 280 7.34 -1.96 -44.89
CA PHE A 280 6.68 -3.11 -45.51
C PHE A 280 5.41 -2.66 -46.25
N ASN A 281 4.77 -3.61 -46.94
CA ASN A 281 3.50 -3.37 -47.58
C ASN A 281 2.48 -4.44 -47.16
N VAL A 282 1.22 -4.05 -47.06
CA VAL A 282 0.12 -4.96 -46.84
C VAL A 282 0.03 -5.98 -47.99
N GLY A 283 0.02 -7.27 -47.61
CA GLY A 283 -0.07 -8.42 -48.52
C GLY A 283 -1.38 -9.14 -48.40
N GLY A 284 -1.28 -10.46 -48.16
CA GLY A 284 -2.42 -11.37 -48.06
C GLY A 284 -3.29 -11.11 -46.81
N LYS A 285 -4.56 -11.48 -46.93
CA LYS A 285 -5.56 -11.39 -45.86
C LYS A 285 -6.35 -12.69 -45.74
N GLY A 286 -6.85 -12.96 -44.55
CA GLY A 286 -7.75 -14.08 -44.32
C GLY A 286 -8.60 -13.93 -43.08
N TYR A 287 -9.69 -14.68 -43.03
CA TYR A 287 -10.68 -14.58 -41.97
C TYR A 287 -10.13 -15.03 -40.62
N TYR A 288 -9.36 -16.13 -40.58
CA TYR A 288 -8.65 -16.58 -39.37
C TYR A 288 -7.48 -17.50 -39.73
N PHE A 289 -6.62 -17.72 -38.76
CA PHE A 289 -5.65 -18.82 -38.71
C PHE A 289 -5.55 -19.38 -37.29
N ASP A 290 -5.15 -20.64 -37.18
CA ASP A 290 -4.92 -21.30 -35.92
C ASP A 290 -3.41 -21.32 -35.60
N SER A 291 -3.06 -21.04 -34.36
CA SER A 291 -1.69 -21.12 -33.82
C SER A 291 -1.72 -21.89 -32.52
N GLY A 292 -1.31 -23.15 -32.57
CA GLY A 292 -1.46 -24.09 -31.46
C GLY A 292 -2.94 -24.25 -31.06
N ASN A 293 -3.24 -23.94 -29.82
CA ASN A 293 -4.62 -24.00 -29.29
C ASN A 293 -5.41 -22.72 -29.49
N SER A 294 -4.78 -21.66 -30.05
CA SER A 294 -5.41 -20.35 -30.23
C SER A 294 -5.89 -20.15 -31.66
N ARG A 295 -6.98 -19.41 -31.82
CA ARG A 295 -7.46 -18.87 -33.07
C ARG A 295 -7.30 -17.37 -33.10
N CYS A 296 -6.78 -16.83 -34.24
CA CYS A 296 -6.57 -15.43 -34.52
C CYS A 296 -7.40 -15.00 -35.70
N TYR A 297 -8.32 -14.04 -35.51
CA TYR A 297 -9.25 -13.62 -36.54
C TYR A 297 -8.75 -12.40 -37.31
N TYR A 298 -9.22 -12.21 -38.55
CA TYR A 298 -9.05 -11.06 -39.43
C TYR A 298 -7.58 -10.71 -39.63
N TYR A 299 -6.78 -11.70 -40.08
CA TYR A 299 -5.37 -11.41 -40.28
C TYR A 299 -5.15 -10.61 -41.58
N THR A 300 -4.20 -9.69 -41.48
CA THR A 300 -3.65 -8.90 -42.58
C THR A 300 -2.13 -8.99 -42.51
N GLN A 301 -1.53 -9.59 -43.55
CA GLN A 301 -0.08 -9.77 -43.63
C GLN A 301 0.61 -8.45 -44.00
N PHE A 302 1.78 -8.18 -43.41
CA PHE A 302 2.64 -7.07 -43.83
C PHE A 302 4.08 -7.52 -44.10
N LYS A 303 4.53 -8.68 -43.59
CA LYS A 303 5.87 -9.22 -43.88
C LYS A 303 5.93 -10.71 -43.53
N GLY A 304 6.11 -11.62 -44.53
CA GLY A 304 6.24 -13.05 -44.24
C GLY A 304 5.18 -13.54 -43.26
N ASN A 305 5.59 -14.04 -42.10
CA ASN A 305 4.69 -14.50 -41.04
C ASN A 305 4.27 -13.41 -40.04
N TYR A 306 4.61 -12.14 -40.30
CA TYR A 306 4.18 -11.02 -39.46
C TYR A 306 2.85 -10.48 -39.95
N LEU A 307 1.87 -10.52 -39.05
CA LEU A 307 0.47 -10.22 -39.34
C LEU A 307 -0.08 -9.22 -38.33
N PHE A 308 -0.98 -8.36 -38.76
CA PHE A 308 -2.01 -7.77 -37.92
C PHE A 308 -3.11 -8.82 -37.75
N HIS A 309 -3.60 -9.08 -36.55
CA HIS A 309 -4.72 -9.98 -36.30
C HIS A 309 -5.37 -9.70 -34.93
N SER A 310 -6.49 -10.32 -34.64
CA SER A 310 -7.17 -10.18 -33.36
C SER A 310 -6.30 -10.65 -32.17
N VAL A 311 -6.63 -10.25 -30.97
CA VAL A 311 -6.28 -10.93 -29.73
C VAL A 311 -6.65 -12.42 -29.81
N LEU A 312 -6.19 -13.24 -28.84
CA LEU A 312 -6.32 -14.68 -28.93
C LEU A 312 -7.70 -15.18 -28.50
N TYR A 313 -8.23 -16.08 -29.25
CA TYR A 313 -9.47 -16.82 -28.98
C TYR A 313 -9.19 -18.31 -28.88
N ASN A 314 -10.00 -19.03 -28.11
CA ASN A 314 -10.10 -20.47 -28.17
C ASN A 314 -10.77 -20.87 -29.52
N LYS A 315 -10.52 -22.10 -29.98
CA LYS A 315 -11.12 -22.59 -31.23
C LYS A 315 -12.65 -22.67 -31.21
N ASN A 316 -13.27 -22.66 -30.04
CA ASN A 316 -14.72 -22.56 -29.85
C ASN A 316 -15.26 -21.11 -29.91
N GLY A 317 -14.38 -20.11 -30.14
CA GLY A 317 -14.75 -18.68 -30.25
C GLY A 317 -14.81 -17.90 -28.95
N THR A 318 -14.48 -18.50 -27.80
CA THR A 318 -14.38 -17.75 -26.53
C THR A 318 -13.05 -17.02 -26.44
N LEU A 319 -13.03 -15.84 -25.82
CA LEU A 319 -11.81 -15.06 -25.60
C LEU A 319 -10.83 -15.84 -24.72
N GLN A 320 -9.59 -15.99 -25.18
CA GLN A 320 -8.50 -16.66 -24.46
C GLN A 320 -7.55 -15.65 -23.79
N ASP A 321 -7.08 -14.66 -24.55
CA ASP A 321 -6.20 -13.59 -24.08
C ASP A 321 -6.51 -12.32 -24.86
N GLY A 322 -7.17 -11.35 -24.20
CA GLY A 322 -7.59 -10.08 -24.77
C GLY A 322 -6.62 -8.92 -24.54
N ARG A 323 -5.43 -9.17 -23.99
CA ARG A 323 -4.50 -8.10 -23.62
C ARG A 323 -3.87 -7.43 -24.84
N VAL A 324 -3.90 -6.09 -24.83
CA VAL A 324 -3.20 -5.17 -25.73
C VAL A 324 -2.50 -4.07 -24.93
N GLY A 325 -1.69 -3.22 -25.57
CA GLY A 325 -0.94 -2.15 -24.91
C GLY A 325 0.35 -2.61 -24.22
N ILE A 326 0.71 -3.89 -24.35
CA ILE A 326 1.97 -4.48 -23.84
C ILE A 326 2.54 -5.46 -24.86
N PRO A 327 3.87 -5.66 -24.92
CA PRO A 327 4.50 -6.59 -25.85
C PRO A 327 4.30 -8.05 -25.39
N LEU A 328 3.45 -8.81 -26.07
CA LEU A 328 3.05 -10.18 -25.69
C LEU A 328 3.19 -11.21 -26.80
N SER A 329 3.18 -10.79 -28.07
CA SER A 329 3.10 -11.73 -29.19
C SER A 329 4.44 -12.43 -29.47
N HIS A 330 4.42 -13.36 -30.43
CA HIS A 330 5.61 -14.01 -30.97
C HIS A 330 6.07 -13.34 -32.29
N GLY A 331 5.80 -12.02 -32.45
CA GLY A 331 6.19 -11.22 -33.58
C GLY A 331 5.06 -10.54 -34.33
N CYS A 332 3.86 -11.10 -34.37
CA CYS A 332 2.67 -10.45 -34.94
C CYS A 332 2.24 -9.22 -34.12
N VAL A 333 1.35 -8.42 -34.65
CA VAL A 333 0.73 -7.28 -34.00
C VAL A 333 -0.72 -7.62 -33.68
N ARG A 334 -1.00 -7.97 -32.40
CA ARG A 334 -2.36 -8.27 -31.95
C ARG A 334 -3.13 -6.99 -31.69
N LEU A 335 -4.38 -6.98 -32.07
CA LEU A 335 -5.33 -5.89 -31.92
C LEU A 335 -6.63 -6.41 -31.29
N GLU A 336 -7.43 -5.56 -30.69
CA GLU A 336 -8.82 -5.89 -30.41
C GLU A 336 -9.50 -6.34 -31.72
N ILE A 337 -10.43 -7.29 -31.60
CA ILE A 337 -11.04 -7.95 -32.78
C ILE A 337 -11.70 -6.96 -33.75
N GLY A 338 -12.34 -5.89 -33.21
CA GLY A 338 -12.96 -4.84 -34.04
C GLY A 338 -11.90 -4.07 -34.88
N ASN A 339 -10.74 -3.78 -34.27
CA ASN A 339 -9.65 -3.05 -34.93
C ASN A 339 -8.93 -3.91 -35.97
N ALA A 340 -8.70 -5.20 -35.66
CA ALA A 340 -8.17 -6.16 -36.62
C ALA A 340 -9.11 -6.33 -37.80
N LYS A 341 -10.42 -6.44 -37.53
CA LYS A 341 -11.47 -6.52 -38.57
C LYS A 341 -11.49 -5.25 -39.42
N TRP A 342 -11.36 -4.07 -38.81
CA TRP A 342 -11.33 -2.81 -39.56
C TRP A 342 -10.17 -2.77 -40.55
N ILE A 343 -8.92 -3.16 -40.15
CA ILE A 343 -7.78 -3.28 -41.06
C ILE A 343 -8.07 -4.28 -42.18
N TYR A 344 -8.60 -5.44 -41.81
CA TYR A 344 -8.95 -6.47 -42.76
C TYR A 344 -9.95 -5.98 -43.84
N ASP A 345 -10.99 -5.27 -43.45
CA ASP A 345 -12.05 -4.81 -44.35
C ASP A 345 -11.62 -3.59 -45.19
N ASN A 346 -10.87 -2.64 -44.60
CA ASN A 346 -10.71 -1.29 -45.18
C ASN A 346 -9.31 -0.99 -45.76
N ILE A 347 -8.25 -1.67 -45.32
CA ILE A 347 -6.90 -1.37 -45.81
C ILE A 347 -6.62 -2.18 -47.06
N PRO A 348 -6.33 -1.53 -48.22
CA PRO A 348 -6.00 -2.23 -49.45
C PRO A 348 -4.63 -2.93 -49.39
N GLY A 349 -4.47 -3.97 -50.22
CA GLY A 349 -3.14 -4.53 -50.53
C GLY A 349 -2.18 -3.47 -51.07
N GLY A 350 -0.89 -3.54 -50.76
CA GLY A 350 0.10 -2.56 -51.11
C GLY A 350 0.14 -1.34 -50.22
N THR A 351 -0.78 -1.18 -49.26
CA THR A 351 -0.66 -0.08 -48.24
C THR A 351 0.65 -0.18 -47.50
N HIS A 352 1.36 0.94 -47.40
CA HIS A 352 2.64 1.01 -46.70
C HIS A 352 2.47 0.86 -45.18
N VAL A 353 3.33 0.05 -44.55
CA VAL A 353 3.39 -0.24 -43.13
C VAL A 353 4.77 0.09 -42.62
N VAL A 354 4.87 1.00 -41.67
CA VAL A 354 6.12 1.39 -41.00
C VAL A 354 6.12 0.88 -39.57
N VAL A 355 7.11 0.06 -39.20
CA VAL A 355 7.27 -0.53 -37.87
C VAL A 355 8.58 -0.01 -37.25
N TYR A 356 8.51 0.69 -36.12
CA TYR A 356 9.70 1.28 -35.43
C TYR A 356 9.69 1.07 -33.91
#